data_695b50586ec870a940c8e2242e3beabe
#
_entry.id   695b50586ec870a940c8e2242e3beabe
#
_cell.length_a   1.000
_cell.length_b   1.000
_cell.length_c   1.000
_cell.angle_alpha   90.00
_cell.angle_beta   90.00
_cell.angle_gamma   90.00
#
_symmetry.space_group_name_H-M   'P 1'
#
loop_
_entity.id
_entity.type
_entity.pdbx_description
1 polymer ?
#
loop_
_entity_poly.entity_id
_entity_poly.type
_entity_poly.pdbx_seq_one_letter_code
_entity_poly.pdbx_strand_id
1 'polypeptide(L)'
;MILVLICLYSYDVSAMKSYERRHMNSITELLDLEDSEITISDTTIEGQTKFITLETAPSVHFCPVCGFRMHSKGLHTRKINHPVLQDGYRLVILLKQRRWKCSDSGCGYCLNESFRFVNKAKRNTNATDMMIINAFRDLDASASSIAQKFKVSDTYALETFDRYVKMDRLPLSDIVSVDEVYLDMDEYCSYALVIQDFYTGNPIDLLISRRTNSTEPYFAAIPLSERCAVKYLISDMYNPYIQYVGKYFPNAVSVVDSFHVAQWILHKIDMYIREMIRYYKKRDREDYINNGGVINEHTYIPASREVYLLTKYRWLILKNQSTILYHKDLRMDRHLHVMMNTYDYESALFRINPTLKELRDLKEKYVQFNAHYAGNPMDARIELDELIDLYLHCGNTIFEDFADLLIRYHDYIINSFVMVEKHGAGGIYNSRLSNGPIEALNRKAKDLKRLGRGYRNFEHFRTRFLYATRDNPVINAVPEYNPVTYYDMEDE
;
A
#
# COMPACT_ATOMS: atom_id res chain seq x y z
N MET A 1 -31.36 26.34 -37.98
CA MET A 1 -30.28 27.21 -38.44
C MET A 1 -29.50 27.65 -37.20
N ILE A 2 -28.59 26.82 -36.75
CA ILE A 2 -27.77 26.99 -35.53
C ILE A 2 -26.32 27.14 -36.03
N LEU A 3 -25.79 28.36 -35.85
CA LEU A 3 -24.39 28.69 -36.08
C LEU A 3 -23.55 28.09 -34.93
N VAL A 4 -22.68 27.15 -35.30
CA VAL A 4 -21.62 26.67 -34.40
C VAL A 4 -20.41 27.61 -34.57
N LEU A 5 -20.09 28.39 -33.57
CA LEU A 5 -18.84 29.15 -33.51
C LEU A 5 -17.69 28.16 -33.23
N ILE A 6 -16.87 27.91 -34.25
CA ILE A 6 -15.58 27.25 -34.11
C ILE A 6 -14.58 28.32 -33.71
N CYS A 7 -14.17 28.37 -32.44
CA CYS A 7 -12.96 29.12 -32.03
C CYS A 7 -11.74 28.35 -32.56
N LEU A 8 -11.21 28.82 -33.69
CA LEU A 8 -9.88 28.44 -34.16
C LEU A 8 -8.84 29.11 -33.26
N TYR A 9 -8.25 28.35 -32.37
CA TYR A 9 -6.96 28.72 -31.80
C TYR A 9 -5.94 28.63 -32.93
N SER A 10 -5.50 29.78 -33.40
CA SER A 10 -4.34 29.90 -34.29
C SER A 10 -3.10 29.54 -33.48
N TYR A 11 -2.69 28.27 -33.51
CA TYR A 11 -1.34 27.90 -33.13
C TYR A 11 -0.37 28.56 -34.09
N ASP A 12 0.50 29.39 -33.56
CA ASP A 12 1.57 30.04 -34.29
C ASP A 12 2.51 28.99 -34.90
N VAL A 13 2.33 28.69 -36.17
CA VAL A 13 3.13 27.73 -36.95
C VAL A 13 4.59 28.22 -37.10
N SER A 14 4.90 29.47 -36.72
CA SER A 14 6.26 30.01 -36.74
C SER A 14 7.11 29.46 -35.59
N ALA A 15 6.50 29.08 -34.44
CA ALA A 15 7.22 28.44 -33.30
C ALA A 15 7.59 26.97 -33.57
N MET A 16 6.95 26.32 -34.52
CA MET A 16 7.30 24.93 -34.89
C MET A 16 8.48 24.81 -35.89
N LYS A 17 9.00 25.90 -36.39
CA LYS A 17 10.13 25.89 -37.38
C LYS A 17 11.51 26.07 -36.74
N SER A 18 11.64 26.26 -35.46
CA SER A 18 12.94 26.34 -34.77
C SER A 18 13.32 25.07 -33.98
N TYR A 19 12.59 23.98 -34.12
CA TYR A 19 13.21 22.67 -33.84
C TYR A 19 14.21 22.44 -34.97
N GLU A 20 15.36 23.09 -34.84
CA GLU A 20 16.55 22.66 -35.57
C GLU A 20 16.64 21.16 -35.38
N ARG A 21 16.71 20.42 -36.52
CA ARG A 21 17.18 19.05 -36.53
C ARG A 21 18.60 19.10 -35.96
N ARG A 22 18.75 19.08 -34.63
CA ARG A 22 19.97 18.58 -34.04
C ARG A 22 20.16 17.24 -34.69
N HIS A 23 21.33 17.02 -35.31
CA HIS A 23 21.71 15.69 -35.74
C HIS A 23 21.68 14.82 -34.49
N MET A 24 20.52 14.21 -34.24
CA MET A 24 20.29 13.29 -33.19
C MET A 24 21.28 12.16 -33.42
N ASN A 25 22.23 11.98 -32.50
CA ASN A 25 22.88 10.70 -32.33
C ASN A 25 21.79 9.78 -31.74
N SER A 26 20.92 9.28 -32.59
CA SER A 26 19.69 8.58 -32.24
C SER A 26 19.87 7.44 -31.25
N ILE A 27 21.11 6.94 -31.13
CA ILE A 27 21.44 5.85 -30.19
C ILE A 27 21.81 6.38 -28.81
N THR A 28 22.46 7.54 -28.67
CA THR A 28 22.79 8.11 -27.35
C THR A 28 21.51 8.63 -26.66
N GLU A 29 20.56 9.17 -27.42
CA GLU A 29 19.24 9.52 -26.91
C GLU A 29 18.40 8.27 -26.57
N LEU A 30 18.45 7.23 -27.41
CA LEU A 30 17.80 5.94 -27.12
C LEU A 30 18.34 5.29 -25.83
N LEU A 31 19.60 5.58 -25.49
CA LEU A 31 20.24 5.07 -24.28
C LEU A 31 20.13 6.04 -23.10
N ASP A 32 19.35 7.11 -23.18
CA ASP A 32 19.24 8.15 -22.14
C ASP A 32 20.60 8.65 -21.66
N LEU A 33 21.56 8.80 -22.58
CA LEU A 33 22.89 9.35 -22.29
C LEU A 33 22.84 10.86 -22.56
N GLU A 34 22.73 11.64 -21.51
CA GLU A 34 22.51 13.10 -21.55
C GLU A 34 23.71 13.93 -22.03
N ASP A 35 24.74 13.32 -22.59
CA ASP A 35 25.96 13.99 -23.05
C ASP A 35 25.98 14.10 -24.57
N SER A 36 25.92 15.33 -25.09
CA SER A 36 25.81 15.62 -26.53
C SER A 36 27.07 15.36 -27.37
N GLU A 37 28.23 15.22 -26.72
CA GLU A 37 29.54 15.10 -27.39
C GLU A 37 30.07 13.66 -27.45
N ILE A 38 29.26 12.69 -27.04
CA ILE A 38 29.65 11.29 -27.01
C ILE A 38 29.30 10.61 -28.35
N THR A 39 30.26 9.85 -28.87
CA THR A 39 30.07 9.01 -30.05
C THR A 39 30.25 7.54 -29.71
N ILE A 40 29.52 6.67 -30.40
CA ILE A 40 29.73 5.22 -30.33
C ILE A 40 30.82 4.87 -31.35
N SER A 41 31.96 4.40 -30.85
CA SER A 41 33.08 3.99 -31.70
C SER A 41 33.06 2.51 -32.02
N ASP A 42 32.43 1.66 -31.19
CA ASP A 42 32.36 0.22 -31.45
C ASP A 42 31.20 -0.43 -30.69
N THR A 43 30.72 -1.55 -31.21
CA THR A 43 29.69 -2.39 -30.56
C THR A 43 30.04 -3.85 -30.76
N THR A 44 30.23 -4.60 -29.67
CA THR A 44 30.54 -6.04 -29.68
C THR A 44 29.59 -6.83 -28.79
N ILE A 45 29.42 -8.12 -29.11
CA ILE A 45 28.57 -9.04 -28.35
C ILE A 45 29.43 -10.22 -27.93
N GLU A 46 29.51 -10.46 -26.62
CA GLU A 46 30.19 -11.61 -26.04
C GLU A 46 29.22 -12.38 -25.15
N GLY A 47 28.81 -13.58 -25.58
CA GLY A 47 27.79 -14.36 -24.88
C GLY A 47 26.47 -13.60 -24.73
N GLN A 48 26.02 -13.39 -23.50
CA GLN A 48 24.81 -12.61 -23.19
C GLN A 48 25.10 -11.14 -22.81
N THR A 49 26.28 -10.63 -23.17
CA THR A 49 26.67 -9.24 -22.87
C THR A 49 26.93 -8.48 -24.16
N LYS A 50 26.26 -7.34 -24.31
CA LYS A 50 26.54 -6.38 -25.36
C LYS A 50 27.43 -5.27 -24.79
N PHE A 51 28.55 -5.02 -25.45
CA PHE A 51 29.46 -3.93 -25.11
C PHE A 51 29.29 -2.81 -26.13
N ILE A 52 29.19 -1.58 -25.63
CA ILE A 52 29.17 -0.37 -26.46
C ILE A 52 30.35 0.49 -26.00
N THR A 53 31.25 0.79 -26.94
CA THR A 53 32.39 1.66 -26.66
C THR A 53 32.01 3.11 -26.96
N LEU A 54 32.10 3.96 -25.92
CA LEU A 54 31.83 5.39 -26.01
C LEU A 54 33.11 6.19 -25.89
N GLU A 55 33.22 7.23 -26.71
CA GLU A 55 34.32 8.18 -26.66
C GLU A 55 33.86 9.60 -27.01
N THR A 56 34.59 10.60 -26.51
CA THR A 56 34.39 12.01 -26.83
C THR A 56 35.36 12.46 -27.90
N ALA A 57 34.92 13.38 -28.75
CA ALA A 57 35.85 14.04 -29.67
C ALA A 57 36.91 14.81 -28.89
N PRO A 58 38.16 14.88 -29.42
CA PRO A 58 39.18 15.70 -28.81
C PRO A 58 38.76 17.18 -28.78
N SER A 59 38.76 17.77 -27.59
CA SER A 59 38.43 19.18 -27.37
C SER A 59 39.59 19.90 -26.73
N VAL A 60 39.60 21.25 -26.78
CA VAL A 60 40.64 22.06 -26.13
C VAL A 60 40.18 22.37 -24.70
N HIS A 61 41.03 22.07 -23.74
CA HIS A 61 40.77 22.36 -22.31
C HIS A 61 41.82 23.29 -21.77
N PHE A 62 41.40 24.19 -20.88
CA PHE A 62 42.26 25.08 -20.11
C PHE A 62 42.28 24.68 -18.65
N CYS A 63 43.42 24.88 -17.99
CA CYS A 63 43.59 24.55 -16.60
C CYS A 63 42.79 25.47 -15.67
N PRO A 64 41.98 24.92 -14.76
CA PRO A 64 41.13 25.71 -13.85
C PRO A 64 41.96 26.48 -12.81
N VAL A 65 43.20 26.12 -12.63
CA VAL A 65 44.04 26.73 -11.60
C VAL A 65 44.86 27.88 -12.15
N CYS A 66 45.38 27.77 -13.37
CA CYS A 66 46.31 28.74 -13.92
C CYS A 66 46.00 29.23 -15.34
N GLY A 67 44.86 28.75 -15.94
CA GLY A 67 44.42 29.17 -17.27
C GLY A 67 45.24 28.65 -18.45
N PHE A 68 46.36 27.94 -18.22
CA PHE A 68 47.16 27.37 -19.32
C PHE A 68 46.45 26.23 -20.03
N ARG A 69 46.72 26.09 -21.33
CA ARG A 69 46.18 24.98 -22.12
C ARG A 69 46.56 23.64 -21.52
N MET A 70 45.61 22.69 -21.51
CA MET A 70 45.87 21.31 -21.08
C MET A 70 46.15 20.41 -22.28
N HIS A 71 46.96 19.38 -22.04
CA HIS A 71 47.21 18.33 -23.04
C HIS A 71 46.71 16.98 -22.54
N SER A 72 46.37 16.10 -23.48
CA SER A 72 45.94 14.74 -23.17
C SER A 72 47.07 13.92 -22.56
N LYS A 73 46.80 13.31 -21.40
CA LYS A 73 47.73 12.37 -20.73
C LYS A 73 47.47 10.90 -21.06
N GLY A 74 46.44 10.64 -21.93
CA GLY A 74 46.03 9.32 -22.33
C GLY A 74 44.54 9.04 -22.08
N LEU A 75 44.09 7.88 -22.53
CA LEU A 75 42.73 7.36 -22.36
C LEU A 75 42.74 6.23 -21.34
N HIS A 76 41.70 6.19 -20.53
CA HIS A 76 41.39 5.11 -19.59
C HIS A 76 40.02 4.57 -19.86
N THR A 77 39.86 3.25 -20.00
CA THR A 77 38.57 2.61 -20.25
C THR A 77 37.90 2.22 -18.95
N ARG A 78 36.71 2.75 -18.70
CA ARG A 78 35.83 2.36 -17.58
C ARG A 78 34.75 1.44 -18.08
N LYS A 79 34.44 0.36 -17.33
CA LYS A 79 33.30 -0.50 -17.54
C LYS A 79 32.15 0.00 -16.68
N ILE A 80 31.01 0.34 -17.32
CA ILE A 80 29.83 0.92 -16.69
C ILE A 80 28.62 0.09 -17.07
N ASN A 81 27.83 -0.36 -16.10
CA ASN A 81 26.56 -1.02 -16.36
C ASN A 81 25.51 0.00 -16.77
N HIS A 82 24.67 -0.38 -17.73
CA HIS A 82 23.55 0.41 -18.20
C HIS A 82 22.27 -0.46 -18.26
N PRO A 83 21.09 0.07 -17.91
CA PRO A 83 19.90 -0.75 -17.73
C PRO A 83 19.13 -1.05 -19.02
N VAL A 84 19.60 -0.64 -20.18
CA VAL A 84 18.87 -0.92 -21.43
C VAL A 84 18.73 -2.43 -21.61
N LEU A 85 17.50 -2.87 -21.43
CA LEU A 85 17.10 -4.25 -21.52
C LEU A 85 16.72 -4.54 -22.97
N GLN A 86 17.64 -5.09 -23.72
CA GLN A 86 17.30 -5.85 -24.92
C GLN A 86 17.27 -7.32 -24.54
N ASP A 87 16.25 -8.03 -24.98
CA ASP A 87 15.95 -9.43 -24.74
C ASP A 87 17.13 -10.31 -24.28
N GLY A 88 17.30 -10.39 -22.96
CA GLY A 88 18.31 -11.24 -22.33
C GLY A 88 19.76 -10.74 -22.34
N TYR A 89 20.09 -9.67 -23.03
CA TYR A 89 21.44 -9.11 -23.04
C TYR A 89 21.68 -8.13 -21.88
N ARG A 90 22.82 -8.31 -21.20
CA ARG A 90 23.38 -7.29 -20.32
C ARG A 90 24.05 -6.21 -21.16
N LEU A 91 23.78 -4.94 -20.92
CA LEU A 91 24.46 -3.84 -21.59
C LEU A 91 25.60 -3.30 -20.70
N VAL A 92 26.80 -3.23 -21.27
CA VAL A 92 27.97 -2.66 -20.63
C VAL A 92 28.59 -1.59 -21.52
N ILE A 93 28.72 -0.40 -20.98
CA ILE A 93 29.39 0.71 -21.63
C ILE A 93 30.88 0.64 -21.33
N LEU A 94 31.71 0.60 -22.39
CA LEU A 94 33.15 0.78 -22.32
C LEU A 94 33.47 2.26 -22.59
N LEU A 95 33.51 3.06 -21.51
CA LEU A 95 33.71 4.49 -21.61
C LEU A 95 35.22 4.81 -21.70
N LYS A 96 35.68 5.30 -22.83
CA LYS A 96 37.04 5.82 -23.03
C LYS A 96 37.14 7.24 -22.46
N GLN A 97 37.54 7.36 -21.24
CA GLN A 97 37.68 8.62 -20.50
C GLN A 97 39.09 9.18 -20.66
N ARG A 98 39.17 10.42 -21.12
CA ARG A 98 40.44 11.11 -21.31
C ARG A 98 40.93 11.77 -20.00
N ARG A 99 42.22 11.72 -19.78
CA ARG A 99 42.86 12.46 -18.69
C ARG A 99 43.63 13.62 -19.26
N TRP A 100 43.42 14.78 -18.71
CA TRP A 100 44.10 16.04 -19.08
C TRP A 100 45.13 16.42 -18.05
N LYS A 101 46.24 17.01 -18.47
CA LYS A 101 47.29 17.56 -17.62
C LYS A 101 47.59 18.98 -18.07
N CYS A 102 47.78 19.90 -17.12
CA CYS A 102 48.24 21.25 -17.38
C CYS A 102 49.59 21.27 -18.08
N SER A 103 49.77 22.16 -19.07
CA SER A 103 51.01 22.32 -19.77
C SER A 103 52.07 23.06 -18.96
N ASP A 104 51.64 23.86 -17.97
CA ASP A 104 52.54 24.55 -17.05
C ASP A 104 53.17 23.55 -16.08
N SER A 105 54.50 23.49 -16.09
CA SER A 105 55.28 22.59 -15.24
C SER A 105 55.17 22.92 -13.76
N GLY A 106 54.92 24.19 -13.42
CA GLY A 106 54.77 24.65 -12.04
C GLY A 106 53.39 24.32 -11.44
N CYS A 107 52.35 24.17 -12.29
CA CYS A 107 51.00 23.88 -11.86
C CYS A 107 50.73 22.38 -11.66
N GLY A 108 51.14 21.56 -12.62
CA GLY A 108 50.98 20.10 -12.56
C GLY A 108 49.53 19.56 -12.42
N TYR A 109 48.51 20.41 -12.49
CA TYR A 109 47.10 20.03 -12.30
C TYR A 109 46.65 19.00 -13.35
N CYS A 110 45.88 18.01 -12.90
CA CYS A 110 45.31 16.95 -13.74
C CYS A 110 43.80 16.87 -13.57
N LEU A 111 43.11 16.73 -14.67
CA LEU A 111 41.64 16.60 -14.74
C LEU A 111 41.25 15.36 -15.55
N ASN A 112 40.28 14.60 -15.12
CA ASN A 112 39.64 13.58 -15.92
C ASN A 112 38.36 14.16 -16.55
N GLU A 113 38.03 13.76 -17.76
CA GLU A 113 36.73 14.04 -18.35
C GLU A 113 35.60 13.59 -17.41
N SER A 114 34.53 14.31 -17.43
CA SER A 114 33.33 14.03 -16.65
C SER A 114 32.12 13.91 -17.57
N PHE A 115 31.16 13.14 -17.15
CA PHE A 115 29.98 12.81 -17.95
C PHE A 115 28.73 12.96 -17.08
N ARG A 116 27.63 13.47 -17.66
CA ARG A 116 26.35 13.66 -16.92
C ARG A 116 25.71 12.34 -16.56
N PHE A 117 25.76 11.35 -17.47
CA PHE A 117 25.11 10.06 -17.31
C PHE A 117 25.75 9.14 -16.25
N VAL A 118 26.97 9.45 -15.78
CA VAL A 118 27.68 8.63 -14.80
C VAL A 118 28.55 9.46 -13.86
N ASN A 119 28.35 9.32 -12.57
CA ASN A 119 29.17 9.99 -11.57
C ASN A 119 30.61 9.46 -11.49
N LYS A 120 31.52 10.30 -11.00
CA LYS A 120 32.93 9.91 -10.75
C LYS A 120 32.96 8.64 -9.88
N ALA A 121 33.80 7.69 -10.23
CA ALA A 121 34.00 6.41 -9.54
C ALA A 121 32.81 5.44 -9.51
N LYS A 122 31.63 5.81 -9.99
CA LYS A 122 30.52 4.85 -10.10
C LYS A 122 30.68 3.91 -11.30
N ARG A 123 30.14 2.69 -11.15
CA ARG A 123 30.14 1.65 -12.19
C ARG A 123 28.75 1.40 -12.80
N ASN A 124 27.79 2.21 -12.44
CA ASN A 124 26.43 2.18 -12.99
C ASN A 124 26.07 3.59 -13.45
N THR A 125 25.28 3.69 -14.51
CA THR A 125 24.74 4.96 -15.00
C THR A 125 23.68 5.49 -14.04
N ASN A 126 23.40 6.79 -14.11
CA ASN A 126 22.28 7.41 -13.35
C ASN A 126 20.93 6.79 -13.75
N ALA A 127 20.75 6.43 -15.03
CA ALA A 127 19.58 5.71 -15.51
C ALA A 127 19.40 4.36 -14.79
N THR A 128 20.49 3.62 -14.52
CA THR A 128 20.42 2.39 -13.71
C THR A 128 19.91 2.67 -12.31
N ASP A 129 20.43 3.71 -11.66
CA ASP A 129 19.99 4.10 -10.32
C ASP A 129 18.49 4.46 -10.31
N MET A 130 18.02 5.24 -11.29
CA MET A 130 16.60 5.60 -11.41
C MET A 130 15.69 4.40 -11.66
N MET A 131 16.10 3.47 -12.52
CA MET A 131 15.34 2.26 -12.77
C MET A 131 15.30 1.31 -11.57
N ILE A 132 16.37 1.23 -10.78
CA ILE A 132 16.39 0.51 -9.51
C ILE A 132 15.37 1.15 -8.55
N ILE A 133 15.40 2.47 -8.39
CA ILE A 133 14.45 3.20 -7.53
C ILE A 133 13.02 2.92 -7.99
N ASN A 134 12.73 3.05 -9.30
CA ASN A 134 11.39 2.80 -9.85
C ASN A 134 10.94 1.34 -9.65
N ALA A 135 11.86 0.37 -9.74
CA ALA A 135 11.53 -1.03 -9.50
C ALA A 135 11.08 -1.29 -8.05
N PHE A 136 11.52 -0.47 -7.10
CA PHE A 136 11.00 -0.52 -5.73
C PHE A 136 9.56 -0.01 -5.58
N ARG A 137 8.90 0.51 -6.62
CA ARG A 137 7.45 0.77 -6.65
C ARG A 137 6.62 -0.51 -6.62
N ASP A 138 7.15 -1.57 -7.18
CA ASP A 138 6.50 -2.88 -7.20
C ASP A 138 6.59 -3.52 -5.82
N LEU A 139 5.43 -3.73 -5.17
CA LEU A 139 5.33 -4.35 -3.84
C LEU A 139 5.88 -5.77 -3.82
N ASP A 140 5.78 -6.49 -4.93
CA ASP A 140 6.21 -7.89 -5.05
C ASP A 140 7.72 -8.03 -5.30
N ALA A 141 8.40 -6.94 -5.69
CA ALA A 141 9.82 -6.96 -5.96
C ALA A 141 10.66 -6.94 -4.67
N SER A 142 11.51 -7.93 -4.47
CA SER A 142 12.54 -7.94 -3.43
C SER A 142 13.82 -7.23 -3.89
N ALA A 143 14.65 -6.77 -2.94
CA ALA A 143 15.96 -6.21 -3.28
C ALA A 143 16.82 -7.16 -4.12
N SER A 144 16.76 -8.46 -3.84
CA SER A 144 17.48 -9.49 -4.58
C SER A 144 16.96 -9.65 -6.01
N SER A 145 15.62 -9.64 -6.21
CA SER A 145 15.05 -9.72 -7.56
C SER A 145 15.39 -8.49 -8.40
N ILE A 146 15.39 -7.29 -7.79
CA ILE A 146 15.80 -6.04 -8.42
C ILE A 146 17.29 -6.09 -8.77
N ALA A 147 18.13 -6.50 -7.84
CA ALA A 147 19.56 -6.65 -8.05
C ALA A 147 19.88 -7.63 -9.21
N GLN A 148 19.20 -8.76 -9.25
CA GLN A 148 19.31 -9.73 -10.33
C GLN A 148 18.87 -9.15 -11.68
N LYS A 149 17.76 -8.40 -11.70
CA LYS A 149 17.25 -7.75 -12.90
C LYS A 149 18.24 -6.75 -13.50
N PHE A 150 18.85 -5.91 -12.66
CA PHE A 150 19.78 -4.87 -13.10
C PHE A 150 21.25 -5.28 -13.04
N LYS A 151 21.57 -6.54 -12.69
CA LYS A 151 22.93 -7.08 -12.60
C LYS A 151 23.83 -6.29 -11.67
N VAL A 152 23.29 -5.88 -10.54
CA VAL A 152 23.98 -5.23 -9.43
C VAL A 152 23.95 -6.12 -8.18
N SER A 153 24.63 -5.73 -7.09
CA SER A 153 24.50 -6.42 -5.81
C SER A 153 23.24 -5.98 -5.07
N ASP A 154 22.70 -6.85 -4.21
CA ASP A 154 21.56 -6.53 -3.33
C ASP A 154 21.85 -5.31 -2.47
N THR A 155 23.07 -5.22 -1.92
CA THR A 155 23.55 -4.06 -1.15
C THR A 155 23.50 -2.78 -1.98
N TYR A 156 23.98 -2.82 -3.23
CA TYR A 156 23.92 -1.65 -4.11
C TYR A 156 22.50 -1.19 -4.39
N ALA A 157 21.58 -2.12 -4.64
CA ALA A 157 20.17 -1.80 -4.87
C ALA A 157 19.54 -1.12 -3.64
N LEU A 158 19.78 -1.66 -2.44
CA LEU A 158 19.30 -1.10 -1.18
C LEU A 158 19.90 0.27 -0.88
N GLU A 159 21.25 0.41 -0.97
CA GLU A 159 21.93 1.69 -0.75
C GLU A 159 21.48 2.78 -1.74
N THR A 160 21.19 2.40 -3.00
CA THR A 160 20.67 3.32 -3.99
C THR A 160 19.29 3.78 -3.59
N PHE A 161 18.39 2.88 -3.19
CA PHE A 161 17.08 3.22 -2.69
C PHE A 161 17.15 4.15 -1.46
N ASP A 162 17.89 3.77 -0.43
CA ASP A 162 18.00 4.53 0.83
C ASP A 162 18.62 5.92 0.64
N ARG A 163 19.49 6.08 -0.37
CA ARG A 163 20.14 7.35 -0.69
C ARG A 163 19.16 8.35 -1.31
N TYR A 164 18.30 7.91 -2.21
CA TYR A 164 17.46 8.79 -3.02
C TYR A 164 16.01 8.84 -2.57
N VAL A 165 15.53 7.85 -1.83
CA VAL A 165 14.14 7.79 -1.39
C VAL A 165 14.06 8.14 0.09
N LYS A 166 13.46 9.31 0.38
CA LYS A 166 13.12 9.73 1.75
C LYS A 166 11.66 10.08 1.78
N MET A 167 10.92 9.43 2.68
CA MET A 167 9.49 9.60 2.78
C MET A 167 9.13 10.36 4.06
N ASP A 168 8.90 11.65 3.93
CA ASP A 168 8.28 12.44 4.99
C ASP A 168 6.80 12.10 5.11
N ARG A 169 6.19 12.41 6.26
CA ARG A 169 4.74 12.33 6.40
C ARG A 169 4.05 13.26 5.40
N LEU A 170 2.88 12.88 4.91
CA LEU A 170 2.02 13.80 4.18
C LEU A 170 1.29 14.73 5.18
N PRO A 171 0.84 15.92 4.74
CA PRO A 171 -0.08 16.73 5.51
C PRO A 171 -1.36 15.96 5.85
N LEU A 172 -1.95 16.28 7.01
CA LEU A 172 -3.27 15.74 7.36
C LEU A 172 -4.34 16.35 6.45
N SER A 173 -5.23 15.52 5.94
CA SER A 173 -6.48 15.96 5.31
C SER A 173 -7.54 16.25 6.37
N ASP A 174 -8.69 16.77 5.95
CA ASP A 174 -9.82 16.98 6.86
C ASP A 174 -10.53 15.68 7.26
N ILE A 175 -10.25 14.56 6.60
CA ILE A 175 -10.71 13.22 6.96
C ILE A 175 -9.51 12.26 7.02
N VAL A 176 -9.19 11.81 8.22
CA VAL A 176 -8.07 10.93 8.48
C VAL A 176 -8.57 9.58 8.98
N SER A 177 -8.05 8.49 8.42
CA SER A 177 -8.26 7.14 8.94
C SER A 177 -7.05 6.65 9.72
N VAL A 178 -7.27 5.96 10.82
CA VAL A 178 -6.22 5.29 11.61
C VAL A 178 -6.62 3.84 11.86
N ASP A 179 -5.65 2.95 11.72
CA ASP A 179 -5.84 1.52 11.99
C ASP A 179 -4.52 0.85 12.29
N GLU A 180 -4.55 -0.31 12.94
CA GLU A 180 -3.35 -1.07 13.25
C GLU A 180 -3.07 -2.18 12.25
N VAL A 181 -1.77 -2.41 12.05
CA VAL A 181 -1.29 -3.53 11.27
C VAL A 181 -0.29 -4.35 12.07
N TYR A 182 -0.49 -5.67 12.11
CA TYR A 182 0.46 -6.59 12.74
C TYR A 182 1.71 -6.70 11.88
N LEU A 183 2.83 -6.15 12.36
CA LEU A 183 4.13 -6.19 11.68
C LEU A 183 5.22 -6.85 12.51
N ASP A 184 5.10 -6.89 13.83
CA ASP A 184 6.08 -7.50 14.73
C ASP A 184 7.51 -6.97 14.48
N MET A 185 7.67 -5.66 14.49
CA MET A 185 8.91 -4.95 14.23
C MET A 185 9.38 -4.07 15.39
N ASP A 186 8.60 -3.98 16.46
CA ASP A 186 8.93 -3.32 17.70
C ASP A 186 9.02 -4.35 18.84
N GLU A 187 10.03 -4.23 19.69
CA GLU A 187 10.28 -5.14 20.81
C GLU A 187 9.09 -5.22 21.79
N TYR A 188 8.37 -4.10 21.96
CA TYR A 188 7.31 -3.97 22.96
C TYR A 188 5.90 -4.01 22.37
N CYS A 189 5.75 -3.93 21.06
CA CYS A 189 4.44 -3.91 20.42
C CYS A 189 4.49 -4.45 18.98
N SER A 190 3.84 -5.57 18.75
CA SER A 190 3.79 -6.18 17.42
C SER A 190 2.88 -5.44 16.43
N TYR A 191 2.14 -4.40 16.88
CA TYR A 191 1.22 -3.64 16.05
C TYR A 191 1.75 -2.24 15.75
N ALA A 192 1.99 -1.96 14.48
CA ALA A 192 2.25 -0.64 13.94
C ALA A 192 0.94 0.14 13.72
N LEU A 193 0.97 1.46 13.68
CA LEU A 193 -0.17 2.32 13.38
C LEU A 193 -0.04 2.89 11.97
N VAL A 194 -1.04 2.64 11.12
CA VAL A 194 -1.18 3.26 9.81
C VAL A 194 -2.06 4.50 9.94
N ILE A 195 -1.65 5.59 9.32
CA ILE A 195 -2.40 6.84 9.21
C ILE A 195 -2.61 7.10 7.72
N GLN A 196 -3.87 7.30 7.31
CA GLN A 196 -4.25 7.41 5.90
C GLN A 196 -5.10 8.64 5.64
N ASP A 197 -4.88 9.29 4.52
CA ASP A 197 -5.81 10.26 3.95
C ASP A 197 -7.00 9.52 3.34
N PHE A 198 -8.20 9.80 3.84
CA PHE A 198 -9.42 9.12 3.40
C PHE A 198 -9.74 9.40 1.94
N TYR A 199 -9.50 10.63 1.43
CA TYR A 199 -9.87 11.01 0.06
C TYR A 199 -9.04 10.29 -0.99
N THR A 200 -7.72 10.38 -0.86
CA THR A 200 -6.79 9.82 -1.84
C THR A 200 -6.48 8.35 -1.61
N GLY A 201 -6.69 7.86 -0.38
CA GLY A 201 -6.26 6.52 0.01
C GLY A 201 -4.74 6.41 0.24
N ASN A 202 -3.99 7.51 0.11
CA ASN A 202 -2.56 7.51 0.34
C ASN A 202 -2.22 7.37 1.84
N PRO A 203 -1.20 6.59 2.22
CA PRO A 203 -0.71 6.60 3.59
C PRO A 203 -0.07 7.95 3.90
N ILE A 204 -0.59 8.62 4.95
CA ILE A 204 0.03 9.81 5.52
C ILE A 204 1.34 9.41 6.17
N ASP A 205 1.28 8.38 7.01
CA ASP A 205 2.44 7.82 7.67
C ASP A 205 2.22 6.39 8.19
N LEU A 206 3.30 5.76 8.64
CA LEU A 206 3.33 4.50 9.36
C LEU A 206 4.19 4.66 10.61
N LEU A 207 3.62 4.42 11.80
CA LEU A 207 4.35 4.45 13.07
C LEU A 207 4.70 3.03 13.49
N ILE A 208 5.87 2.88 14.12
CA ILE A 208 6.37 1.57 14.57
C ILE A 208 5.44 0.89 15.56
N SER A 209 4.72 1.68 16.37
CA SER A 209 3.87 1.18 17.44
C SER A 209 2.58 1.99 17.56
N ARG A 210 1.47 1.31 17.90
CA ARG A 210 0.19 1.96 18.24
C ARG A 210 0.14 2.49 19.68
N ARG A 211 1.17 2.22 20.49
CA ARG A 211 1.20 2.63 21.89
C ARG A 211 1.35 4.13 22.05
N THR A 212 0.85 4.66 23.18
CA THR A 212 0.83 6.08 23.48
C THR A 212 2.22 6.72 23.47
N ASN A 213 3.25 6.00 23.91
CA ASN A 213 4.63 6.48 23.86
C ASN A 213 5.18 6.75 22.45
N SER A 214 4.61 6.12 21.43
CA SER A 214 4.94 6.35 20.01
C SER A 214 4.00 7.39 19.39
N THR A 215 2.69 7.31 19.66
CA THR A 215 1.67 8.12 19.01
C THR A 215 1.57 9.53 19.57
N GLU A 216 1.78 9.71 20.87
CA GLU A 216 1.68 11.03 21.52
C GLU A 216 2.73 12.03 21.02
N PRO A 217 4.03 11.73 21.03
CA PRO A 217 5.03 12.66 20.51
C PRO A 217 4.84 12.93 19.01
N TYR A 218 4.38 11.93 18.26
CA TYR A 218 4.12 12.09 16.82
C TYR A 218 3.00 13.11 16.57
N PHE A 219 1.82 12.93 17.16
CA PHE A 219 0.71 13.87 16.97
C PHE A 219 0.98 15.24 17.57
N ALA A 220 1.68 15.31 18.70
CA ALA A 220 2.06 16.57 19.32
C ALA A 220 3.02 17.39 18.45
N ALA A 221 3.87 16.75 17.67
CA ALA A 221 4.79 17.42 16.75
C ALA A 221 4.11 18.00 15.49
N ILE A 222 2.86 17.58 15.18
CA ILE A 222 2.10 18.14 14.06
C ILE A 222 1.58 19.53 14.44
N PRO A 223 1.72 20.55 13.57
CA PRO A 223 1.23 21.89 13.85
C PRO A 223 -0.24 21.92 14.26
N LEU A 224 -0.57 22.73 15.27
CA LEU A 224 -1.95 22.82 15.77
C LEU A 224 -2.95 23.23 14.69
N SER A 225 -2.56 24.16 13.80
CA SER A 225 -3.40 24.58 12.67
C SER A 225 -3.79 23.42 11.75
N GLU A 226 -2.85 22.50 11.50
CA GLU A 226 -3.09 21.31 10.70
C GLU A 226 -4.02 20.32 11.44
N ARG A 227 -3.79 20.11 12.73
CA ARG A 227 -4.65 19.25 13.56
C ARG A 227 -6.07 19.80 13.72
N CYS A 228 -6.24 21.13 13.79
CA CYS A 228 -7.54 21.80 13.83
C CYS A 228 -8.31 21.71 12.50
N ALA A 229 -7.64 21.45 11.38
CA ALA A 229 -8.28 21.30 10.08
C ALA A 229 -8.96 19.93 9.91
N VAL A 230 -8.60 18.92 10.73
CA VAL A 230 -9.22 17.60 10.71
C VAL A 230 -10.65 17.70 11.23
N LYS A 231 -11.62 17.21 10.44
CA LYS A 231 -13.05 17.19 10.76
C LYS A 231 -13.52 15.80 11.22
N TYR A 232 -12.96 14.75 10.63
CA TYR A 232 -13.33 13.37 10.95
C TYR A 232 -12.10 12.52 11.17
N LEU A 233 -12.09 11.75 12.25
CA LEU A 233 -11.13 10.70 12.51
C LEU A 233 -11.85 9.33 12.45
N ILE A 234 -11.54 8.54 11.43
CA ILE A 234 -12.12 7.21 11.24
C ILE A 234 -11.23 6.17 11.90
N SER A 235 -11.79 5.32 12.73
CA SER A 235 -11.07 4.23 13.39
C SER A 235 -11.98 3.03 13.67
N ASP A 236 -11.39 1.95 14.18
CA ASP A 236 -12.13 0.88 14.83
C ASP A 236 -12.67 1.32 16.21
N MET A 237 -13.33 0.38 16.92
CA MET A 237 -13.89 0.61 18.26
C MET A 237 -12.83 0.57 19.38
N TYR A 238 -11.56 0.84 19.07
CA TYR A 238 -10.51 0.87 20.07
C TYR A 238 -10.48 2.22 20.80
N ASN A 239 -10.80 2.19 22.10
CA ASN A 239 -10.95 3.39 22.93
C ASN A 239 -9.80 4.42 22.79
N PRO A 240 -8.51 4.05 22.77
CA PRO A 240 -7.44 5.02 22.60
C PRO A 240 -7.55 5.84 21.32
N TYR A 241 -8.04 5.28 20.19
CA TYR A 241 -8.19 6.02 18.95
C TYR A 241 -9.31 7.04 19.03
N ILE A 242 -10.42 6.70 19.70
CA ILE A 242 -11.53 7.63 19.96
C ILE A 242 -11.05 8.80 20.82
N GLN A 243 -10.19 8.54 21.80
CA GLN A 243 -9.61 9.58 22.67
C GLN A 243 -8.64 10.51 21.92
N TYR A 244 -8.08 10.11 20.75
CA TYR A 244 -7.22 10.98 19.96
C TYR A 244 -7.95 12.25 19.52
N VAL A 245 -9.24 12.19 19.22
CA VAL A 245 -10.04 13.34 18.85
C VAL A 245 -9.98 14.40 19.93
N GLY A 246 -10.35 14.07 21.16
CA GLY A 246 -10.32 15.03 22.28
C GLY A 246 -8.91 15.51 22.63
N LYS A 247 -7.88 14.70 22.40
CA LYS A 247 -6.51 14.99 22.79
C LYS A 247 -5.70 15.74 21.73
N TYR A 248 -5.87 15.38 20.46
CA TYR A 248 -5.01 15.87 19.38
C TYR A 248 -5.73 16.66 18.30
N PHE A 249 -7.02 16.45 18.07
CA PHE A 249 -7.79 17.02 16.96
C PHE A 249 -9.00 17.82 17.47
N PRO A 250 -8.81 19.07 17.92
CA PRO A 250 -9.83 19.82 18.66
C PRO A 250 -11.16 20.03 17.94
N ASN A 251 -11.15 20.06 16.60
CA ASN A 251 -12.34 20.30 15.77
C ASN A 251 -12.91 19.02 15.15
N ALA A 252 -12.26 17.86 15.37
CA ALA A 252 -12.69 16.63 14.75
C ALA A 252 -13.77 15.91 15.57
N VAL A 253 -14.53 15.06 14.89
CA VAL A 253 -15.40 14.06 15.52
C VAL A 253 -14.92 12.66 15.17
N SER A 254 -15.07 11.73 16.12
CA SER A 254 -14.74 10.32 15.89
C SER A 254 -15.81 9.68 15.01
N VAL A 255 -15.35 8.81 14.12
CA VAL A 255 -16.18 7.94 13.28
C VAL A 255 -15.77 6.50 13.53
N VAL A 256 -16.71 5.67 13.98
CA VAL A 256 -16.49 4.24 14.12
C VAL A 256 -16.96 3.52 12.87
N ASP A 257 -16.09 2.70 12.28
CA ASP A 257 -16.45 1.93 11.10
C ASP A 257 -17.53 0.91 11.41
N SER A 258 -18.64 1.03 10.69
CA SER A 258 -19.79 0.15 10.81
C SER A 258 -19.49 -1.33 10.51
N PHE A 259 -18.44 -1.63 9.76
CA PHE A 259 -17.99 -2.99 9.51
C PHE A 259 -17.53 -3.67 10.80
N HIS A 260 -16.77 -2.97 11.65
CA HIS A 260 -16.31 -3.50 12.95
C HIS A 260 -17.48 -3.72 13.92
N VAL A 261 -18.49 -2.85 13.89
CA VAL A 261 -19.72 -3.04 14.66
C VAL A 261 -20.44 -4.32 14.22
N ALA A 262 -20.63 -4.51 12.91
CA ALA A 262 -21.23 -5.73 12.36
C ALA A 262 -20.40 -6.98 12.67
N GLN A 263 -19.08 -6.89 12.60
CA GLN A 263 -18.19 -8.01 12.94
C GLN A 263 -18.34 -8.43 14.42
N TRP A 264 -18.54 -7.48 15.32
CA TRP A 264 -18.70 -7.79 16.75
C TRP A 264 -19.89 -8.72 16.98
N ILE A 265 -21.07 -8.39 16.42
CA ILE A 265 -22.27 -9.23 16.59
C ILE A 265 -22.12 -10.59 15.86
N LEU A 266 -21.51 -10.60 14.67
CA LEU A 266 -21.21 -11.84 13.95
C LEU A 266 -20.30 -12.76 14.76
N HIS A 267 -19.28 -12.20 15.42
CA HIS A 267 -18.38 -12.96 16.28
C HIS A 267 -19.11 -13.56 17.49
N LYS A 268 -19.98 -12.81 18.15
CA LYS A 268 -20.79 -13.29 19.26
C LYS A 268 -21.70 -14.44 18.85
N ILE A 269 -22.38 -14.32 17.70
CA ILE A 269 -23.23 -15.38 17.14
C ILE A 269 -22.37 -16.62 16.79
N ASP A 270 -21.20 -16.45 16.16
CA ASP A 270 -20.32 -17.60 15.85
C ASP A 270 -19.81 -18.28 17.12
N MET A 271 -19.51 -17.53 18.19
CA MET A 271 -19.15 -18.09 19.50
C MET A 271 -20.27 -18.94 20.06
N TYR A 272 -21.52 -18.46 20.04
CA TYR A 272 -22.68 -19.22 20.49
C TYR A 272 -22.83 -20.53 19.71
N ILE A 273 -22.71 -20.49 18.37
CA ILE A 273 -22.79 -21.69 17.53
C ILE A 273 -21.63 -22.66 17.87
N ARG A 274 -20.42 -22.17 18.10
CA ARG A 274 -19.27 -22.98 18.51
C ARG A 274 -19.46 -23.65 19.86
N GLU A 275 -20.13 -23.00 20.79
CA GLU A 275 -20.47 -23.60 22.09
C GLU A 275 -21.48 -24.74 21.91
N MET A 276 -22.49 -24.55 21.06
CA MET A 276 -23.41 -25.63 20.69
C MET A 276 -22.68 -26.83 20.07
N ILE A 277 -21.73 -26.55 19.13
CA ILE A 277 -20.91 -27.60 18.52
C ILE A 277 -20.11 -28.35 19.59
N ARG A 278 -19.52 -27.65 20.57
CA ARG A 278 -18.78 -28.29 21.68
C ARG A 278 -19.70 -29.16 22.53
N TYR A 279 -20.91 -28.66 22.85
CA TYR A 279 -21.91 -29.41 23.59
C TYR A 279 -22.27 -30.72 22.88
N TYR A 280 -22.63 -30.68 21.59
CA TYR A 280 -23.00 -31.87 20.84
C TYR A 280 -21.83 -32.83 20.64
N LYS A 281 -20.61 -32.33 20.42
CA LYS A 281 -19.42 -33.20 20.37
C LYS A 281 -19.14 -33.92 21.70
N LYS A 282 -19.40 -33.25 22.82
CA LYS A 282 -19.29 -33.88 24.13
C LYS A 282 -20.33 -35.01 24.30
N ARG A 283 -21.58 -34.73 23.92
CA ARG A 283 -22.67 -35.72 23.91
C ARG A 283 -22.28 -36.94 23.01
N ASP A 284 -21.84 -36.68 21.79
CA ASP A 284 -21.45 -37.76 20.85
C ASP A 284 -20.32 -38.65 21.46
N ARG A 285 -19.42 -38.04 22.22
CA ARG A 285 -18.35 -38.76 22.92
C ARG A 285 -18.87 -39.60 24.08
N GLU A 286 -19.77 -39.07 24.87
CA GLU A 286 -20.43 -39.77 25.97
C GLU A 286 -21.26 -40.93 25.45
N ASP A 287 -22.02 -40.76 24.40
CA ASP A 287 -22.81 -41.79 23.73
C ASP A 287 -21.92 -42.91 23.17
N TYR A 288 -20.75 -42.58 22.60
CA TYR A 288 -19.77 -43.55 22.11
C TYR A 288 -19.25 -44.45 23.25
N ILE A 289 -18.91 -43.82 24.40
CA ILE A 289 -18.44 -44.56 25.61
C ILE A 289 -19.56 -45.43 26.14
N ASN A 290 -20.77 -44.88 26.31
CA ASN A 290 -21.93 -45.63 26.83
C ASN A 290 -22.31 -46.84 25.99
N ASN A 291 -22.01 -46.76 24.69
CA ASN A 291 -22.18 -47.90 23.75
C ASN A 291 -21.00 -48.88 23.71
N GLY A 292 -20.09 -48.78 24.72
CA GLY A 292 -18.95 -49.74 24.85
C GLY A 292 -17.71 -49.34 24.05
N GLY A 293 -17.67 -48.15 23.47
CA GLY A 293 -16.50 -47.63 22.75
C GLY A 293 -15.34 -47.25 23.70
N VAL A 294 -14.13 -47.56 23.30
CA VAL A 294 -12.91 -47.20 24.03
C VAL A 294 -12.23 -46.01 23.32
N ILE A 295 -11.93 -44.94 24.07
CA ILE A 295 -11.29 -43.73 23.53
C ILE A 295 -9.78 -43.80 23.72
N ASN A 296 -9.03 -43.65 22.63
CA ASN A 296 -7.60 -43.43 22.58
C ASN A 296 -7.26 -42.25 21.66
N GLU A 297 -5.99 -41.91 21.50
CA GLU A 297 -5.54 -40.77 20.69
C GLU A 297 -5.96 -40.83 19.20
N HIS A 298 -6.24 -42.04 18.69
CA HIS A 298 -6.60 -42.28 17.30
C HIS A 298 -8.09 -42.58 17.09
N THR A 299 -8.90 -42.53 18.16
CA THR A 299 -10.33 -42.87 18.07
C THR A 299 -11.11 -41.84 17.28
N TYR A 300 -11.65 -42.23 16.13
CA TYR A 300 -12.57 -41.43 15.35
C TYR A 300 -14.00 -41.65 15.87
N ILE A 301 -14.61 -40.55 16.34
CA ILE A 301 -16.03 -40.53 16.73
C ILE A 301 -16.79 -39.85 15.58
N PRO A 302 -17.74 -40.56 14.92
CA PRO A 302 -18.56 -39.95 13.89
C PRO A 302 -19.34 -38.75 14.42
N ALA A 303 -19.34 -37.67 13.65
CA ALA A 303 -20.12 -36.49 14.00
C ALA A 303 -21.63 -36.78 13.90
N SER A 304 -22.39 -36.44 14.93
CA SER A 304 -23.85 -36.44 14.86
C SER A 304 -24.37 -35.47 13.79
N ARG A 305 -25.64 -35.63 13.45
CA ARG A 305 -26.33 -34.75 12.51
C ARG A 305 -26.18 -33.28 12.90
N GLU A 306 -26.31 -32.97 14.19
CA GLU A 306 -26.23 -31.63 14.76
C GLU A 306 -24.81 -31.08 14.59
N VAL A 307 -23.78 -31.82 14.97
CA VAL A 307 -22.37 -31.40 14.80
C VAL A 307 -22.06 -31.15 13.33
N TYR A 308 -22.50 -32.02 12.43
CA TYR A 308 -22.30 -31.87 11.00
C TYR A 308 -22.95 -30.61 10.44
N LEU A 309 -24.25 -30.41 10.70
CA LEU A 309 -25.01 -29.27 10.21
C LEU A 309 -24.45 -27.94 10.75
N LEU A 310 -24.23 -27.84 12.05
CA LEU A 310 -23.68 -26.63 12.68
C LEU A 310 -22.26 -26.31 12.18
N THR A 311 -21.44 -27.32 11.94
CA THR A 311 -20.05 -27.09 11.47
C THR A 311 -20.04 -26.65 10.01
N LYS A 312 -20.81 -27.31 9.14
CA LYS A 312 -20.74 -27.11 7.70
C LYS A 312 -21.61 -25.95 7.20
N TYR A 313 -22.78 -25.75 7.82
CA TYR A 313 -23.81 -24.83 7.32
C TYR A 313 -24.07 -23.60 8.19
N ARG A 314 -23.31 -23.39 9.30
CA ARG A 314 -23.45 -22.18 10.14
C ARG A 314 -23.32 -20.86 9.36
N TRP A 315 -22.69 -20.88 8.19
CA TRP A 315 -22.59 -19.72 7.32
C TRP A 315 -23.96 -19.18 6.86
N LEU A 316 -25.02 -20.02 6.82
CA LEU A 316 -26.39 -19.63 6.54
C LEU A 316 -26.95 -18.67 7.62
N ILE A 317 -26.43 -18.76 8.84
CA ILE A 317 -26.78 -17.86 9.94
C ILE A 317 -25.95 -16.58 9.91
N LEU A 318 -24.64 -16.72 9.65
CA LEU A 318 -23.67 -15.62 9.77
C LEU A 318 -23.68 -14.69 8.56
N LYS A 319 -23.87 -15.21 7.35
CA LYS A 319 -23.87 -14.42 6.12
C LYS A 319 -25.14 -13.55 6.03
N ASN A 320 -25.03 -12.38 5.38
CA ASN A 320 -26.19 -11.54 5.12
C ASN A 320 -27.19 -12.27 4.21
N GLN A 321 -28.44 -12.31 4.61
CA GLN A 321 -29.50 -13.08 3.93
C GLN A 321 -29.64 -12.66 2.46
N SER A 322 -29.55 -11.38 2.15
CA SER A 322 -29.63 -10.84 0.79
C SER A 322 -28.51 -11.33 -0.14
N THR A 323 -27.38 -11.81 0.43
CA THR A 323 -26.22 -12.31 -0.33
C THR A 323 -26.15 -13.84 -0.42
N ILE A 324 -27.12 -14.54 0.17
CA ILE A 324 -27.19 -16.00 0.12
C ILE A 324 -27.87 -16.41 -1.20
N LEU A 325 -27.14 -17.21 -1.98
CA LEU A 325 -27.72 -17.87 -3.14
C LEU A 325 -28.46 -19.13 -2.70
N TYR A 326 -29.80 -19.06 -2.65
CA TYR A 326 -30.64 -20.19 -2.33
C TYR A 326 -30.83 -21.08 -3.57
N HIS A 327 -30.20 -22.24 -3.58
CA HIS A 327 -30.43 -23.27 -4.60
C HIS A 327 -31.66 -24.07 -4.26
N LYS A 328 -32.61 -24.19 -5.22
CA LYS A 328 -33.84 -24.98 -5.09
C LYS A 328 -33.62 -26.46 -5.43
N ASP A 329 -32.61 -26.76 -6.22
CA ASP A 329 -32.33 -28.13 -6.66
C ASP A 329 -31.89 -29.00 -5.49
N LEU A 330 -32.57 -30.12 -5.36
CA LEU A 330 -32.25 -31.13 -4.36
C LEU A 330 -30.97 -31.86 -4.76
N ARG A 331 -30.02 -31.98 -3.81
CA ARG A 331 -28.80 -32.75 -3.96
C ARG A 331 -28.66 -33.75 -2.80
N MET A 332 -28.11 -34.94 -3.13
CA MET A 332 -27.83 -35.95 -2.11
C MET A 332 -26.75 -35.46 -1.14
N ASP A 333 -27.10 -35.26 0.11
CA ASP A 333 -26.13 -35.08 1.17
C ASP A 333 -25.59 -36.45 1.58
N ARG A 334 -24.30 -36.68 1.30
CA ARG A 334 -23.64 -38.00 1.52
C ARG A 334 -23.46 -38.31 3.01
N HIS A 335 -23.46 -37.34 3.88
CA HIS A 335 -23.32 -37.57 5.33
C HIS A 335 -24.66 -37.86 5.98
N LEU A 336 -25.72 -37.17 5.53
CA LEU A 336 -27.06 -37.37 6.09
C LEU A 336 -27.89 -38.42 5.33
N HIS A 337 -27.43 -38.89 4.17
CA HIS A 337 -28.12 -39.80 3.28
C HIS A 337 -29.55 -39.37 2.89
N VAL A 338 -29.75 -38.06 2.70
CA VAL A 338 -31.04 -37.47 2.30
C VAL A 338 -30.82 -36.40 1.20
N MET A 339 -31.88 -36.23 0.39
CA MET A 339 -31.88 -35.15 -0.60
C MET A 339 -32.22 -33.84 0.09
N MET A 340 -31.37 -32.84 -0.07
CA MET A 340 -31.51 -31.52 0.57
C MET A 340 -31.12 -30.39 -0.38
N ASN A 341 -31.75 -29.25 -0.22
CA ASN A 341 -31.39 -27.98 -0.84
C ASN A 341 -30.98 -26.94 0.24
N THR A 342 -30.68 -25.69 -0.16
CA THR A 342 -30.27 -24.66 0.77
C THR A 342 -31.31 -24.34 1.83
N TYR A 343 -32.59 -24.33 1.47
CA TYR A 343 -33.70 -24.10 2.40
C TYR A 343 -33.85 -25.21 3.42
N ASP A 344 -33.60 -26.46 3.01
CA ASP A 344 -33.68 -27.62 3.90
C ASP A 344 -32.59 -27.60 4.95
N TYR A 345 -31.33 -27.19 4.57
CA TYR A 345 -30.23 -27.03 5.53
C TYR A 345 -30.52 -25.91 6.53
N GLU A 346 -31.03 -24.75 6.06
CA GLU A 346 -31.41 -23.66 6.95
C GLU A 346 -32.50 -24.10 7.93
N SER A 347 -33.56 -24.73 7.43
CA SER A 347 -34.66 -25.26 8.26
C SER A 347 -34.16 -26.31 9.26
N ALA A 348 -33.20 -27.14 8.87
CA ALA A 348 -32.60 -28.12 9.76
C ALA A 348 -31.80 -27.48 10.91
N LEU A 349 -31.05 -26.39 10.63
CA LEU A 349 -30.38 -25.61 11.67
C LEU A 349 -31.36 -25.03 12.69
N PHE A 350 -32.49 -24.46 12.23
CA PHE A 350 -33.49 -23.90 13.13
C PHE A 350 -34.23 -24.95 13.96
N ARG A 351 -34.34 -26.19 13.45
CA ARG A 351 -34.85 -27.33 14.25
C ARG A 351 -33.88 -27.79 15.33
N ILE A 352 -32.57 -27.65 15.14
CA ILE A 352 -31.59 -27.97 16.18
C ILE A 352 -31.77 -27.03 17.36
N ASN A 353 -31.88 -25.72 17.07
CA ASN A 353 -32.12 -24.70 18.07
C ASN A 353 -32.89 -23.52 17.46
N PRO A 354 -34.14 -23.24 17.86
CA PRO A 354 -34.93 -22.11 17.35
C PRO A 354 -34.25 -20.74 17.59
N THR A 355 -33.43 -20.60 18.61
CA THR A 355 -32.66 -19.36 18.88
C THR A 355 -31.75 -18.98 17.71
N LEU A 356 -31.30 -19.93 16.88
CA LEU A 356 -30.48 -19.63 15.69
C LEU A 356 -31.28 -18.79 14.67
N LYS A 357 -32.58 -19.01 14.54
CA LYS A 357 -33.44 -18.19 13.70
C LYS A 357 -33.55 -16.77 14.26
N GLU A 358 -33.82 -16.67 15.55
CA GLU A 358 -33.93 -15.40 16.26
C GLU A 358 -32.64 -14.56 16.11
N LEU A 359 -31.47 -15.17 16.39
CA LEU A 359 -30.18 -14.51 16.24
C LEU A 359 -29.95 -14.00 14.83
N ARG A 360 -30.31 -14.79 13.81
CA ARG A 360 -30.23 -14.36 12.43
C ARG A 360 -31.16 -13.19 12.14
N ASP A 361 -32.43 -13.30 12.53
CA ASP A 361 -33.46 -12.30 12.21
C ASP A 361 -33.14 -10.95 12.89
N LEU A 362 -32.66 -10.97 14.13
CA LEU A 362 -32.19 -9.77 14.84
C LEU A 362 -30.92 -9.17 14.17
N LYS A 363 -29.97 -10.02 13.78
CA LYS A 363 -28.76 -9.57 13.04
C LYS A 363 -29.14 -8.89 11.73
N GLU A 364 -30.08 -9.46 10.96
CA GLU A 364 -30.51 -8.87 9.67
C GLU A 364 -31.12 -7.49 9.84
N LYS A 365 -31.80 -7.17 10.94
CA LYS A 365 -32.28 -5.80 11.22
C LYS A 365 -31.12 -4.79 11.25
N TYR A 366 -30.02 -5.11 11.96
CA TYR A 366 -28.84 -4.25 11.97
C TYR A 366 -28.20 -4.13 10.58
N VAL A 367 -28.11 -5.23 9.83
CA VAL A 367 -27.55 -5.22 8.46
C VAL A 367 -28.40 -4.33 7.54
N GLN A 368 -29.72 -4.38 7.63
CA GLN A 368 -30.64 -3.55 6.85
C GLN A 368 -30.50 -2.07 7.24
N PHE A 369 -30.49 -1.75 8.53
CA PHE A 369 -30.21 -0.42 9.05
C PHE A 369 -28.91 0.14 8.46
N ASN A 370 -27.82 -0.62 8.56
CA ASN A 370 -26.52 -0.18 8.10
C ASN A 370 -26.45 0.08 6.58
N ALA A 371 -27.25 -0.61 5.80
CA ALA A 371 -27.32 -0.46 4.34
C ALA A 371 -28.24 0.68 3.89
N HIS A 372 -29.28 0.99 4.63
CA HIS A 372 -30.37 1.85 4.16
C HIS A 372 -30.11 3.35 4.34
N TYR A 373 -29.46 3.76 5.45
CA TYR A 373 -29.39 5.17 5.84
C TYR A 373 -28.13 5.92 5.39
N ALA A 374 -27.35 5.36 4.47
CA ALA A 374 -26.16 6.03 3.95
C ALA A 374 -26.54 7.42 3.35
N GLY A 375 -25.88 8.48 3.84
CA GLY A 375 -26.16 9.86 3.45
C GLY A 375 -27.26 10.57 4.23
N ASN A 376 -27.90 9.89 5.18
CA ASN A 376 -28.91 10.50 6.04
C ASN A 376 -28.66 10.21 7.54
N PRO A 377 -27.69 10.89 8.18
CA PRO A 377 -27.37 10.67 9.60
C PRO A 377 -28.53 10.96 10.56
N MET A 378 -29.43 11.87 10.20
CA MET A 378 -30.57 12.22 11.09
C MET A 378 -31.57 11.09 11.20
N ASP A 379 -31.99 10.50 10.07
CA ASP A 379 -32.91 9.36 10.07
C ASP A 379 -32.22 8.11 10.62
N ALA A 380 -30.90 7.94 10.34
CA ALA A 380 -30.10 6.87 10.92
C ALA A 380 -30.09 6.91 12.45
N ARG A 381 -30.08 8.11 13.06
CA ARG A 381 -30.14 8.27 14.51
C ARG A 381 -31.45 7.73 15.10
N ILE A 382 -32.58 8.09 14.49
CA ILE A 382 -33.92 7.65 14.94
C ILE A 382 -34.02 6.13 14.87
N GLU A 383 -33.64 5.54 13.74
CA GLU A 383 -33.69 4.10 13.55
C GLU A 383 -32.71 3.35 14.47
N LEU A 384 -31.54 3.92 14.77
CA LEU A 384 -30.60 3.31 15.70
C LEU A 384 -31.15 3.28 17.11
N ASP A 385 -31.86 4.35 17.54
CA ASP A 385 -32.51 4.41 18.84
C ASP A 385 -33.64 3.33 18.93
N GLU A 386 -34.45 3.15 17.87
CA GLU A 386 -35.47 2.11 17.80
C GLU A 386 -34.88 0.70 17.83
N LEU A 387 -33.71 0.49 17.15
CA LEU A 387 -33.00 -0.79 17.19
C LEU A 387 -32.41 -1.09 18.57
N ILE A 388 -31.86 -0.10 19.23
CA ILE A 388 -31.34 -0.23 20.60
C ILE A 388 -32.48 -0.65 21.53
N ASP A 389 -33.62 0.02 21.48
CA ASP A 389 -34.78 -0.33 22.30
C ASP A 389 -35.27 -1.76 22.03
N LEU A 390 -35.36 -2.14 20.75
CA LEU A 390 -35.69 -3.51 20.36
C LEU A 390 -34.72 -4.54 20.97
N TYR A 391 -33.43 -4.30 20.89
CA TYR A 391 -32.40 -5.25 21.39
C TYR A 391 -32.37 -5.34 22.91
N LEU A 392 -32.58 -4.24 23.61
CA LEU A 392 -32.67 -4.24 25.08
C LEU A 392 -33.88 -5.06 25.60
N HIS A 393 -34.97 -5.20 24.80
CA HIS A 393 -36.19 -5.87 25.21
C HIS A 393 -36.42 -7.19 24.47
N CYS A 394 -35.46 -7.69 23.67
CA CYS A 394 -35.67 -8.92 22.91
C CYS A 394 -35.54 -10.21 23.75
N GLY A 395 -35.04 -10.13 24.98
CA GLY A 395 -34.79 -11.29 25.85
C GLY A 395 -33.64 -12.19 25.43
N ASN A 396 -32.73 -11.67 24.59
CA ASN A 396 -31.56 -12.40 24.10
C ASN A 396 -30.27 -11.68 24.55
N THR A 397 -29.53 -12.28 25.46
CA THR A 397 -28.35 -11.67 26.09
C THR A 397 -27.29 -11.22 25.11
N ILE A 398 -27.13 -11.88 23.98
CA ILE A 398 -26.16 -11.47 22.94
C ILE A 398 -26.56 -10.12 22.34
N PHE A 399 -27.87 -9.90 22.12
CA PHE A 399 -28.37 -8.65 21.56
C PHE A 399 -28.55 -7.56 22.63
N GLU A 400 -28.78 -7.90 23.87
CA GLU A 400 -28.69 -6.97 25.02
C GLU A 400 -27.25 -6.43 25.15
N ASP A 401 -26.23 -7.28 25.12
CA ASP A 401 -24.81 -6.88 25.06
C ASP A 401 -24.51 -6.00 23.84
N PHE A 402 -25.18 -6.30 22.69
CA PHE A 402 -25.00 -5.52 21.47
C PHE A 402 -25.65 -4.15 21.57
N ALA A 403 -26.79 -4.03 22.21
CA ALA A 403 -27.43 -2.75 22.51
C ALA A 403 -26.52 -1.86 23.39
N ASP A 404 -25.90 -2.43 24.41
CA ASP A 404 -24.93 -1.71 25.26
C ASP A 404 -23.73 -1.19 24.45
N LEU A 405 -23.27 -1.96 23.47
CA LEU A 405 -22.23 -1.53 22.55
C LEU A 405 -22.72 -0.39 21.67
N LEU A 406 -23.92 -0.52 21.08
CA LEU A 406 -24.51 0.53 20.23
C LEU A 406 -24.74 1.84 21.00
N ILE A 407 -25.20 1.78 22.26
CA ILE A 407 -25.33 2.94 23.14
C ILE A 407 -23.97 3.62 23.36
N ARG A 408 -22.95 2.83 23.66
CA ARG A 408 -21.59 3.34 23.93
C ARG A 408 -20.97 4.07 22.76
N TYR A 409 -21.22 3.59 21.53
CA TYR A 409 -20.62 4.13 20.30
C TYR A 409 -21.65 4.87 19.42
N HIS A 410 -22.82 5.21 19.97
CA HIS A 410 -23.96 5.73 19.25
C HIS A 410 -23.59 6.87 18.27
N ASP A 411 -23.09 7.99 18.78
CA ASP A 411 -22.76 9.15 17.94
C ASP A 411 -21.65 8.86 16.92
N TYR A 412 -20.69 8.02 17.29
CA TYR A 412 -19.59 7.64 16.40
C TYR A 412 -20.06 6.74 15.25
N ILE A 413 -21.06 5.89 15.51
CA ILE A 413 -21.74 5.07 14.48
C ILE A 413 -22.53 5.98 13.54
N ILE A 414 -23.32 6.93 14.08
CA ILE A 414 -24.08 7.88 13.29
C ILE A 414 -23.18 8.72 12.39
N ASN A 415 -22.03 9.18 12.87
CA ASN A 415 -21.07 9.90 12.07
C ASN A 415 -20.57 9.12 10.84
N SER A 416 -20.62 7.78 10.88
CA SER A 416 -20.21 6.94 9.74
C SER A 416 -21.20 7.03 8.56
N PHE A 417 -22.43 7.50 8.76
CA PHE A 417 -23.42 7.67 7.70
C PHE A 417 -23.23 8.94 6.86
N VAL A 418 -22.28 9.80 7.22
CA VAL A 418 -21.89 10.95 6.42
C VAL A 418 -21.29 10.47 5.10
N MET A 419 -21.80 11.06 4.00
CA MET A 419 -21.28 10.81 2.66
C MET A 419 -20.35 11.97 2.25
N VAL A 420 -19.26 11.63 1.62
CA VAL A 420 -18.30 12.59 1.08
C VAL A 420 -17.99 12.27 -0.37
N GLU A 421 -17.74 13.32 -1.14
CA GLU A 421 -17.35 13.21 -2.53
C GLU A 421 -15.90 12.78 -2.64
N LYS A 422 -15.62 11.76 -3.42
CA LYS A 422 -14.28 11.26 -3.72
C LYS A 422 -14.01 11.30 -5.23
N HIS A 423 -12.77 11.56 -5.58
CA HIS A 423 -12.28 11.52 -6.94
C HIS A 423 -11.52 10.22 -7.18
N GLY A 424 -11.96 9.42 -8.12
CA GLY A 424 -11.32 8.16 -8.49
C GLY A 424 -11.05 8.07 -9.99
N ALA A 425 -10.43 7.00 -10.41
CA ALA A 425 -10.11 6.76 -11.84
C ALA A 425 -11.36 6.75 -12.76
N GLY A 426 -12.53 6.42 -12.20
CA GLY A 426 -13.83 6.41 -12.90
C GLY A 426 -14.61 7.72 -12.81
N GLY A 427 -14.07 8.79 -12.21
CA GLY A 427 -14.73 10.06 -11.98
C GLY A 427 -15.07 10.33 -10.52
N ILE A 428 -16.03 11.22 -10.31
CA ILE A 428 -16.50 11.63 -8.97
C ILE A 428 -17.57 10.66 -8.49
N TYR A 429 -17.45 10.20 -7.25
CA TYR A 429 -18.45 9.34 -6.60
C TYR A 429 -18.58 9.67 -5.11
N ASN A 430 -19.77 9.41 -4.56
CA ASN A 430 -20.00 9.57 -3.12
C ASN A 430 -19.59 8.30 -2.36
N SER A 431 -18.85 8.47 -1.29
CA SER A 431 -18.40 7.41 -0.40
C SER A 431 -18.78 7.69 1.03
N ARG A 432 -19.29 6.67 1.71
CA ARG A 432 -19.50 6.68 3.16
C ARG A 432 -18.17 6.64 3.89
N LEU A 433 -18.08 7.27 5.07
CA LEU A 433 -16.90 7.21 5.93
C LEU A 433 -16.73 5.77 6.46
N SER A 434 -15.63 5.12 6.11
CA SER A 434 -15.33 3.73 6.49
C SER A 434 -13.83 3.43 6.48
N ASN A 435 -13.42 2.37 7.18
CA ASN A 435 -12.04 1.89 7.20
C ASN A 435 -11.67 0.97 6.02
N GLY A 436 -12.56 0.72 5.07
CA GLY A 436 -12.27 -0.13 3.91
C GLY A 436 -10.98 0.21 3.16
N PRO A 437 -10.68 1.50 2.87
CA PRO A 437 -9.43 1.89 2.22
C PRO A 437 -8.17 1.55 3.04
N ILE A 438 -8.18 1.78 4.36
CA ILE A 438 -7.02 1.51 5.22
C ILE A 438 -6.80 0.01 5.44
N GLU A 439 -7.85 -0.79 5.45
CA GLU A 439 -7.73 -2.26 5.48
C GLU A 439 -7.00 -2.81 4.24
N ALA A 440 -7.26 -2.22 3.06
CA ALA A 440 -6.54 -2.58 1.84
C ALA A 440 -5.05 -2.20 1.95
N LEU A 441 -4.74 -1.08 2.58
CA LEU A 441 -3.39 -0.62 2.85
C LEU A 441 -2.66 -1.53 3.85
N ASN A 442 -3.35 -1.96 4.90
CA ASN A 442 -2.84 -2.91 5.89
C ASN A 442 -2.48 -4.27 5.26
N ARG A 443 -3.27 -4.73 4.28
CA ARG A 443 -2.93 -5.93 3.50
C ARG A 443 -1.62 -5.75 2.74
N LYS A 444 -1.45 -4.62 2.04
CA LYS A 444 -0.21 -4.30 1.32
C LYS A 444 1.02 -4.27 2.26
N ALA A 445 0.88 -3.72 3.47
CA ALA A 445 1.95 -3.71 4.47
C ALA A 445 2.35 -5.14 4.91
N LYS A 446 1.35 -6.00 5.17
CA LYS A 446 1.58 -7.42 5.52
C LYS A 446 2.24 -8.18 4.37
N ASP A 447 1.81 -7.96 3.13
CA ASP A 447 2.38 -8.59 1.95
C ASP A 447 3.83 -8.16 1.73
N LEU A 448 4.10 -6.85 1.82
CA LEU A 448 5.46 -6.32 1.72
C LEU A 448 6.39 -6.96 2.78
N LYS A 449 5.94 -7.06 4.03
CA LYS A 449 6.73 -7.71 5.09
C LYS A 449 7.00 -9.19 4.79
N ARG A 450 5.98 -9.92 4.34
CA ARG A 450 6.09 -11.34 4.00
C ARG A 450 7.07 -11.59 2.85
N LEU A 451 6.97 -10.78 1.79
CA LEU A 451 7.80 -10.90 0.59
C LEU A 451 9.25 -10.48 0.85
N GLY A 452 9.46 -9.51 1.72
CA GLY A 452 10.80 -9.06 2.13
C GLY A 452 11.58 -10.05 3.01
N ARG A 453 10.96 -11.19 3.41
CA ARG A 453 11.58 -12.30 4.17
C ARG A 453 12.38 -11.87 5.40
N GLY A 454 11.95 -10.83 6.11
CA GLY A 454 12.55 -10.43 7.39
C GLY A 454 13.12 -9.01 7.39
N TYR A 455 12.28 -8.03 7.11
CA TYR A 455 12.62 -6.63 7.46
C TYR A 455 12.95 -6.55 8.95
N ARG A 456 14.16 -6.05 9.27
CA ARG A 456 14.62 -5.81 10.65
C ARG A 456 14.63 -4.32 10.99
N ASN A 457 14.87 -3.46 10.00
CA ASN A 457 14.88 -2.01 10.16
C ASN A 457 13.50 -1.46 9.80
N PHE A 458 12.83 -0.86 10.79
CA PHE A 458 11.50 -0.28 10.61
C PHE A 458 11.52 0.93 9.68
N GLU A 459 12.50 1.82 9.78
CA GLU A 459 12.57 3.03 8.93
C GLU A 459 12.74 2.66 7.46
N HIS A 460 13.53 1.64 7.16
CA HIS A 460 13.65 1.11 5.81
C HIS A 460 12.32 0.51 5.32
N PHE A 461 11.64 -0.27 6.18
CA PHE A 461 10.31 -0.81 5.87
C PHE A 461 9.28 0.30 5.65
N ARG A 462 9.22 1.29 6.55
CA ARG A 462 8.33 2.45 6.46
C ARG A 462 8.55 3.21 5.15
N THR A 463 9.80 3.56 4.85
CA THR A 463 10.17 4.26 3.61
C THR A 463 9.72 3.47 2.38
N ARG A 464 10.00 2.17 2.35
CA ARG A 464 9.63 1.27 1.26
C ARG A 464 8.11 1.16 1.10
N PHE A 465 7.38 1.03 2.21
CA PHE A 465 5.92 0.96 2.23
C PHE A 465 5.29 2.25 1.69
N LEU A 466 5.69 3.41 2.23
CA LEU A 466 5.17 4.70 1.81
C LEU A 466 5.49 4.98 0.33
N TYR A 467 6.72 4.65 -0.10
CA TYR A 467 7.13 4.83 -1.50
C TYR A 467 6.31 3.97 -2.47
N ALA A 468 6.08 2.71 -2.14
CA ALA A 468 5.37 1.79 -3.02
C ALA A 468 3.85 2.02 -3.06
N THR A 469 3.27 2.62 -2.02
CA THR A 469 1.81 2.72 -1.87
C THR A 469 1.25 4.12 -2.13
N ARG A 470 2.06 5.19 -2.09
CA ARG A 470 1.63 6.54 -2.49
C ARG A 470 1.54 6.67 -4.00
N ASP A 471 0.56 7.39 -4.50
CA ASP A 471 0.37 7.61 -5.95
C ASP A 471 1.57 8.34 -6.57
N ASN A 472 1.99 9.45 -5.95
CA ASN A 472 3.08 10.30 -6.43
C ASN A 472 4.12 10.51 -5.31
N PRO A 473 4.97 9.51 -5.02
CA PRO A 473 6.01 9.68 -4.02
C PRO A 473 7.09 10.63 -4.51
N VAL A 474 7.45 11.58 -3.66
CA VAL A 474 8.57 12.48 -3.93
C VAL A 474 9.88 11.74 -3.65
N ILE A 475 10.79 11.78 -4.61
CA ILE A 475 12.15 11.28 -4.46
C ILE A 475 13.13 12.45 -4.51
N ASN A 476 14.25 12.34 -3.82
CA ASN A 476 15.35 13.30 -3.97
C ASN A 476 15.89 13.18 -5.39
N ALA A 477 16.10 14.31 -6.05
CA ALA A 477 16.74 14.31 -7.36
C ALA A 477 18.07 13.57 -7.29
N VAL A 478 18.35 12.76 -8.31
CA VAL A 478 19.71 12.22 -8.50
C VAL A 478 20.61 13.44 -8.63
N PRO A 479 21.71 13.53 -7.87
CA PRO A 479 22.59 14.69 -7.98
C PRO A 479 23.01 14.88 -9.43
N GLU A 480 22.52 15.95 -10.05
CA GLU A 480 23.03 16.36 -11.35
C GLU A 480 24.51 16.63 -11.19
N TYR A 481 25.29 16.03 -12.05
CA TYR A 481 26.68 16.42 -12.17
C TYR A 481 26.71 17.74 -12.94
N ASN A 482 26.89 18.87 -12.23
CA ASN A 482 27.27 20.13 -12.87
C ASN A 482 28.78 20.09 -13.10
N PRO A 483 29.25 19.87 -14.34
CA PRO A 483 30.63 20.19 -14.66
C PRO A 483 30.81 21.70 -14.42
N VAL A 484 31.76 22.09 -13.61
CA VAL A 484 32.21 23.48 -13.56
C VAL A 484 32.66 23.81 -14.97
N THR A 485 31.82 24.46 -15.73
CA THR A 485 32.16 25.00 -17.05
C THR A 485 32.82 26.35 -16.83
N TYR A 486 33.99 26.54 -17.39
CA TYR A 486 34.79 27.75 -17.27
C TYR A 486 34.18 29.02 -17.83
N TYR A 487 32.99 28.93 -18.41
CA TYR A 487 32.28 30.06 -18.98
C TYR A 487 31.52 30.93 -17.95
N ASP A 488 31.41 30.46 -16.73
CA ASP A 488 30.66 31.17 -15.67
C ASP A 488 31.60 32.14 -14.85
N MET A 489 32.82 32.33 -15.26
CA MET A 489 33.78 33.22 -14.55
C MET A 489 34.11 34.52 -15.31
N GLU A 490 33.42 34.83 -16.43
CA GLU A 490 33.66 36.06 -17.18
C GLU A 490 32.65 37.18 -16.91
N ASP A 491 31.66 36.98 -16.01
CA ASP A 491 30.63 37.98 -15.69
C ASP A 491 30.62 38.45 -14.22
N GLU A 492 31.81 38.59 -13.60
CA GLU A 492 31.96 39.39 -12.35
C GLU A 492 32.99 40.49 -12.50
#